data_93926c0ff5580e1e762abe51093d70e6
#
_entry.id   93926c0ff5580e1e762abe51093d70e6
#
_cell.length_a   1.000
_cell.length_b   1.000
_cell.length_c   1.000
_cell.angle_alpha   90.00
_cell.angle_beta   90.00
_cell.angle_gamma   90.00
#
_symmetry.space_group_name_H-M   'P 1'
#
loop_
_entity.id
_entity.type
_entity.pdbx_description
1 polymer ?
#
loop_
_entity_poly.entity_id
_entity_poly.type
_entity_poly.pdbx_seq_one_letter_code
_entity_poly.pdbx_strand_id
1 'polypeptide(L)'
;MALNRGEAEKILSVSIEAPVEEILQYLERQIIRGEARRELLEEVIEDAYKRLIAPSIDNEIRGELTEKAQDGAIHVFGKNLTQLLMQPPIAGKTVLGLDPAFRTGCKRCV
;
A
#
# COMPACT_ATOMS: atom_id res chain seq x y z
N MET A 1 -1.87 1.59 -5.49
CA MET A 1 -0.74 1.88 -6.44
C MET A 1 -0.86 3.29 -7.02
N ALA A 2 -1.90 3.65 -7.81
CA ALA A 2 -2.01 4.98 -8.44
C ALA A 2 -2.06 6.14 -7.44
N LEU A 3 -2.81 6.00 -6.34
CA LEU A 3 -2.87 7.01 -5.28
C LEU A 3 -1.50 7.27 -4.63
N ASN A 4 -0.77 6.20 -4.29
CA ASN A 4 0.56 6.32 -3.68
C ASN A 4 1.56 7.02 -4.63
N ARG A 5 1.44 6.76 -5.94
CA ARG A 5 2.25 7.44 -6.94
C ARG A 5 1.89 8.92 -7.04
N GLY A 6 0.60 9.26 -7.11
CA GLY A 6 0.14 10.65 -7.16
C GLY A 6 0.55 11.45 -5.92
N GLU A 7 0.59 10.82 -4.75
CA GLU A 7 1.08 11.41 -3.50
C GLU A 7 2.60 11.62 -3.54
N ALA A 8 3.36 10.63 -4.01
CA ALA A 8 4.82 10.72 -4.16
C ALA A 8 5.23 11.81 -5.16
N GLU A 9 4.45 11.98 -6.23
CA GLU A 9 4.64 13.05 -7.24
C GLU A 9 4.07 14.41 -6.77
N LYS A 10 3.52 14.50 -5.54
CA LYS A 10 2.91 15.71 -4.94
C LYS A 10 1.74 16.29 -5.75
N ILE A 11 1.05 15.45 -6.52
CA ILE A 11 -0.15 15.82 -7.28
C ILE A 11 -1.40 15.64 -6.43
N LEU A 12 -1.40 14.63 -5.54
CA LEU A 12 -2.51 14.28 -4.66
C LEU A 12 -2.08 14.40 -3.21
N SER A 13 -3.05 14.69 -2.34
CA SER A 13 -2.95 14.48 -0.89
C SER A 13 -3.99 13.46 -0.49
N VAL A 14 -3.57 12.39 0.17
CA VAL A 14 -4.43 11.28 0.55
C VAL A 14 -4.50 11.20 2.07
N SER A 15 -5.71 11.21 2.62
CA SER A 15 -5.97 11.05 4.05
C SER A 15 -7.01 9.96 4.29
N ILE A 16 -6.93 9.33 5.45
CA ILE A 16 -7.96 8.42 5.93
C ILE A 16 -8.86 9.19 6.89
N GLU A 17 -10.15 9.25 6.59
CA GLU A 17 -11.13 9.85 7.49
C GLU A 17 -11.68 8.78 8.43
N ALA A 18 -11.56 9.02 9.72
CA ALA A 18 -12.08 8.15 10.75
C ALA A 18 -13.18 8.89 11.57
N PRO A 19 -14.17 8.18 12.13
CA PRO A 19 -15.19 8.76 13.01
C PRO A 19 -14.59 9.04 14.40
N VAL A 20 -13.83 10.14 14.49
CA VAL A 20 -13.01 10.49 15.67
C VAL A 20 -13.85 10.57 16.93
N GLU A 21 -15.05 11.18 16.86
CA GLU A 21 -15.93 11.34 18.01
C GLU A 21 -16.38 9.99 18.59
N GLU A 22 -16.75 9.04 17.74
CA GLU A 22 -17.15 7.70 18.17
C GLU A 22 -15.99 6.93 18.80
N ILE A 23 -14.80 7.09 18.25
CA ILE A 23 -13.58 6.46 18.77
C ILE A 23 -13.22 7.03 20.14
N LEU A 24 -13.25 8.35 20.30
CA LEU A 24 -12.97 8.99 21.58
C LEU A 24 -13.98 8.56 22.64
N GLN A 25 -15.27 8.57 22.34
CA GLN A 25 -16.31 8.09 23.25
C GLN A 25 -16.11 6.61 23.64
N TYR A 26 -15.67 5.78 22.71
CA TYR A 26 -15.34 4.39 23.02
C TYR A 26 -14.17 4.30 24.00
N LEU A 27 -13.08 5.03 23.74
CA LEU A 27 -11.90 5.05 24.59
C LEU A 27 -12.21 5.59 25.99
N GLU A 28 -12.99 6.66 26.08
CA GLU A 28 -13.46 7.21 27.35
C GLU A 28 -14.22 6.16 28.19
N ARG A 29 -15.16 5.45 27.58
CA ARG A 29 -15.92 4.39 28.25
C ARG A 29 -15.06 3.25 28.76
N GLN A 30 -13.96 2.94 28.08
CA GLN A 30 -13.04 1.88 28.47
C GLN A 30 -12.09 2.29 29.59
N ILE A 31 -11.64 3.56 29.60
CA ILE A 31 -10.57 4.05 30.46
C ILE A 31 -11.13 4.73 31.70
N ILE A 32 -12.17 5.54 31.55
CA ILE A 32 -12.74 6.35 32.64
C ILE A 32 -13.73 5.50 33.44
N ARG A 33 -13.33 5.06 34.63
CA ARG A 33 -14.15 4.23 35.52
C ARG A 33 -14.80 4.99 36.69
N GLY A 34 -14.64 6.33 36.74
CA GLY A 34 -15.18 7.16 37.82
C GLY A 34 -15.08 8.64 37.50
N GLU A 35 -15.74 9.48 38.32
CA GLU A 35 -15.78 10.93 38.06
C GLU A 35 -14.52 11.67 38.52
N ALA A 36 -13.69 11.04 39.37
CA ALA A 36 -12.48 11.66 39.84
C ALA A 36 -11.48 11.87 38.70
N ARG A 37 -11.12 13.14 38.44
CA ARG A 37 -10.16 13.54 37.37
C ARG A 37 -10.61 13.23 35.93
N ARG A 38 -11.92 13.22 35.72
CA ARG A 38 -12.48 12.91 34.38
C ARG A 38 -11.94 13.84 33.30
N GLU A 39 -11.98 15.16 33.52
CA GLU A 39 -11.49 16.17 32.57
C GLU A 39 -10.03 15.94 32.17
N LEU A 40 -9.16 15.63 33.14
CA LEU A 40 -7.77 15.33 32.86
C LEU A 40 -7.60 14.05 32.02
N LEU A 41 -8.41 13.03 32.28
CA LEU A 41 -8.36 11.78 31.51
C LEU A 41 -8.87 11.96 30.08
N GLU A 42 -9.89 12.78 29.87
CA GLU A 42 -10.40 13.14 28.54
C GLU A 42 -9.32 13.85 27.72
N GLU A 43 -8.61 14.82 28.28
CA GLU A 43 -7.48 15.48 27.61
C GLU A 43 -6.35 14.49 27.25
N VAL A 44 -6.01 13.59 28.16
CA VAL A 44 -4.96 12.57 27.93
C VAL A 44 -5.37 11.59 26.84
N ILE A 45 -6.65 11.18 26.80
CA ILE A 45 -7.17 10.27 25.77
C ILE A 45 -7.14 10.95 24.40
N GLU A 46 -7.58 12.21 24.32
CA GLU A 46 -7.56 12.97 23.08
C GLU A 46 -6.14 13.17 22.55
N ASP A 47 -5.21 13.52 23.41
CA ASP A 47 -3.81 13.70 23.07
C ASP A 47 -3.14 12.37 22.64
N ALA A 48 -3.40 11.28 23.36
CA ALA A 48 -2.92 9.95 23.01
C ALA A 48 -3.49 9.47 21.67
N TYR A 49 -4.76 9.72 21.42
CA TYR A 49 -5.40 9.41 20.15
C TYR A 49 -4.72 10.16 19.00
N LYS A 50 -4.58 11.49 19.10
CA LYS A 50 -4.01 12.33 18.04
C LYS A 50 -2.55 12.03 17.73
N ARG A 51 -1.74 11.79 18.77
CA ARG A 51 -0.29 11.65 18.60
C ARG A 51 0.19 10.21 18.40
N LEU A 52 -0.51 9.24 18.93
CA LEU A 52 -0.06 7.84 18.93
C LEU A 52 -0.98 6.91 18.15
N ILE A 53 -2.28 6.90 18.50
CA ILE A 53 -3.21 5.90 17.97
C ILE A 53 -3.55 6.16 16.51
N ALA A 54 -4.01 7.36 16.19
CA ALA A 54 -4.43 7.70 14.84
C ALA A 54 -3.31 7.56 13.79
N PRO A 55 -2.07 8.08 14.01
CA PRO A 55 -0.99 7.88 13.06
C PRO A 55 -0.56 6.42 12.90
N SER A 56 -0.61 5.63 13.99
CA SER A 56 -0.27 4.20 13.94
C SER A 56 -1.27 3.41 13.09
N ILE A 57 -2.56 3.63 13.33
CA ILE A 57 -3.64 2.97 12.57
C ILE A 57 -3.64 3.42 11.10
N ASP A 58 -3.42 4.72 10.83
CA ASP A 58 -3.32 5.23 9.46
C ASP A 58 -2.21 4.53 8.67
N ASN A 59 -1.03 4.39 9.28
CA ASN A 59 0.09 3.68 8.66
C ASN A 59 -0.21 2.20 8.43
N GLU A 60 -0.86 1.52 9.38
CA GLU A 60 -1.21 0.11 9.27
C GLU A 60 -2.22 -0.11 8.13
N ILE A 61 -3.31 0.67 8.10
CA ILE A 61 -4.32 0.58 7.03
C ILE A 61 -3.72 0.88 5.66
N ARG A 62 -2.88 1.91 5.55
CA ARG A 62 -2.18 2.24 4.29
C ARG A 62 -1.24 1.12 3.86
N GLY A 63 -0.54 0.49 4.81
CA GLY A 63 0.31 -0.66 4.57
C GLY A 63 -0.48 -1.84 3.98
N GLU A 64 -1.55 -2.25 4.64
CA GLU A 64 -2.41 -3.35 4.21
C GLU A 64 -3.04 -3.09 2.83
N LEU A 65 -3.56 -1.88 2.59
CA LEU A 65 -4.13 -1.51 1.29
C LEU A 65 -3.08 -1.52 0.19
N THR A 66 -1.85 -1.11 0.49
CA THR A 66 -0.74 -1.13 -0.47
C THR A 66 -0.33 -2.55 -0.80
N GLU A 67 -0.17 -3.43 0.19
CA GLU A 67 0.16 -4.84 0.01
C GLU A 67 -0.91 -5.55 -0.85
N LYS A 68 -2.18 -5.38 -0.51
CA LYS A 68 -3.29 -5.92 -1.30
C LYS A 68 -3.30 -5.43 -2.75
N ALA A 69 -2.96 -4.16 -2.97
CA ALA A 69 -2.87 -3.59 -4.31
C ALA A 69 -1.66 -4.11 -5.08
N GLN A 70 -0.54 -4.39 -4.42
CA GLN A 70 0.66 -4.99 -5.00
C GLN A 70 0.39 -6.43 -5.45
N ASP A 71 -0.25 -7.24 -4.62
CA ASP A 71 -0.63 -8.62 -4.97
C ASP A 71 -1.53 -8.65 -6.21
N GLY A 72 -2.51 -7.77 -6.28
CA GLY A 72 -3.35 -7.61 -7.46
C GLY A 72 -2.55 -7.24 -8.72
N ALA A 73 -1.59 -6.32 -8.59
CA ALA A 73 -0.74 -5.90 -9.71
C ALA A 73 0.19 -7.03 -10.18
N ILE A 74 0.78 -7.80 -9.25
CA ILE A 74 1.62 -8.97 -9.55
C ILE A 74 0.81 -10.02 -10.32
N HIS A 75 -0.43 -10.27 -9.87
CA HIS A 75 -1.31 -11.23 -10.55
C HIS A 75 -1.61 -10.81 -12.00
N VAL A 76 -1.94 -9.56 -12.23
CA VAL A 76 -2.19 -9.01 -13.59
C VAL A 76 -0.92 -9.08 -14.44
N PHE A 77 0.23 -8.69 -13.87
CA PHE A 77 1.52 -8.80 -14.55
C PHE A 77 1.83 -10.23 -14.95
N GLY A 78 1.64 -11.20 -14.04
CA GLY A 78 1.84 -12.62 -14.32
C GLY A 78 1.00 -13.13 -15.49
N LYS A 79 -0.28 -12.74 -15.54
CA LYS A 79 -1.17 -13.07 -16.68
C LYS A 79 -0.66 -12.48 -18.00
N ASN A 80 -0.29 -11.20 -18.00
CA ASN A 80 0.22 -10.54 -19.19
C ASN A 80 1.54 -11.16 -19.68
N LEU A 81 2.43 -11.47 -18.73
CA LEU A 81 3.70 -12.13 -19.04
C LEU A 81 3.49 -13.52 -19.64
N THR A 82 2.57 -14.31 -19.04
CA THR A 82 2.21 -15.62 -19.58
C THR A 82 1.69 -15.51 -21.02
N GLN A 83 0.78 -14.58 -21.27
CA GLN A 83 0.25 -14.36 -22.63
C GLN A 83 1.35 -13.95 -23.62
N LEU A 84 2.30 -13.14 -23.19
CA LEU A 84 3.43 -12.73 -24.03
C LEU A 84 4.36 -13.89 -24.35
N LEU A 85 4.73 -14.69 -23.35
CA LEU A 85 5.66 -15.81 -23.48
C LEU A 85 5.03 -17.00 -24.22
N MET A 86 3.71 -17.18 -24.15
CA MET A 86 2.97 -18.26 -24.80
C MET A 86 2.46 -17.91 -26.18
N GLN A 87 2.94 -16.83 -26.78
CA GLN A 87 2.63 -16.52 -28.17
C GLN A 87 3.13 -17.63 -29.10
N PRO A 88 2.35 -18.01 -30.15
CA PRO A 88 2.77 -19.04 -31.09
C PRO A 88 4.06 -18.62 -31.82
N PRO A 89 4.98 -19.57 -32.07
CA PRO A 89 6.20 -19.28 -32.79
C PRO A 89 5.93 -18.81 -34.23
N ILE A 90 6.82 -18.01 -34.78
CA ILE A 90 6.73 -17.55 -36.15
C ILE A 90 7.02 -18.78 -37.08
N ALA A 91 5.98 -19.28 -37.70
CA ALA A 91 6.08 -20.47 -38.54
C ALA A 91 6.97 -20.22 -39.79
N GLY A 92 7.81 -21.20 -40.12
CA GLY A 92 8.61 -21.20 -41.36
C GLY A 92 9.76 -20.19 -41.44
N LYS A 93 10.17 -19.62 -40.30
CA LYS A 93 11.31 -18.69 -40.25
C LYS A 93 12.33 -19.10 -39.18
N THR A 94 13.60 -18.91 -39.47
CA THR A 94 14.65 -18.99 -38.48
C THR A 94 14.77 -17.63 -37.79
N VAL A 95 14.79 -17.62 -36.48
CA VAL A 95 14.82 -16.37 -35.67
C VAL A 95 16.13 -16.35 -34.87
N LEU A 96 16.85 -15.25 -34.97
CA LEU A 96 18.01 -14.97 -34.13
C LEU A 96 17.59 -14.10 -32.93
N GLY A 97 17.61 -14.68 -31.74
CA GLY A 97 17.37 -13.94 -30.50
C GLY A 97 18.68 -13.34 -29.97
N LEU A 98 18.65 -12.04 -29.66
CA LEU A 98 19.76 -11.30 -29.07
C LEU A 98 19.31 -10.66 -27.75
N ASP A 99 20.03 -10.95 -26.67
CA ASP A 99 19.85 -10.33 -25.35
C ASP A 99 21.13 -9.57 -24.95
N PRO A 100 21.19 -8.26 -25.19
CA PRO A 100 22.37 -7.46 -24.88
C PRO A 100 22.51 -7.28 -23.38
N ALA A 101 23.58 -7.80 -22.79
CA ALA A 101 23.90 -7.63 -21.39
C ALA A 101 24.70 -6.34 -21.13
N PHE A 102 24.51 -5.73 -19.96
CA PHE A 102 25.15 -4.44 -19.62
C PHE A 102 26.69 -4.54 -19.49
N ARG A 103 27.24 -5.70 -19.08
CA ARG A 103 28.67 -5.86 -18.77
C ARG A 103 29.33 -7.09 -19.38
N THR A 104 28.61 -8.14 -19.68
CA THR A 104 29.16 -9.47 -19.98
C THR A 104 28.99 -9.92 -21.44
N GLY A 105 28.74 -8.99 -22.35
CA GLY A 105 28.48 -9.29 -23.74
C GLY A 105 27.03 -9.67 -24.03
N CYS A 106 26.79 -10.14 -25.26
CA CYS A 106 25.44 -10.43 -25.74
C CYS A 106 25.18 -11.95 -25.71
N LYS A 107 24.06 -12.35 -25.12
CA LYS A 107 23.57 -13.73 -25.26
C LYS A 107 22.83 -13.85 -26.58
N ARG A 108 23.06 -14.94 -27.29
CA ARG A 108 22.44 -15.25 -28.59
C ARG A 108 21.89 -16.66 -28.60
N CYS A 109 20.75 -16.83 -29.24
CA CYS A 109 20.18 -18.15 -29.58
C CYS A 109 19.57 -18.10 -30.98
N VAL A 110 19.62 -19.27 -31.65
CA VAL A 110 19.05 -19.48 -32.99
C VAL A 110 18.05 -20.62 -32.90
#